data_ff5de7a64d61f1398362bebb9cbe67b4
#
_entry.id   ff5de7a64d61f1398362bebb9cbe67b4
#
_cell.length_a   1.000
_cell.length_b   1.000
_cell.length_c   1.000
_cell.angle_alpha   90.00
_cell.angle_beta   90.00
_cell.angle_gamma   90.00
#
_symmetry.space_group_name_H-M   'P 1'
#
loop_
_entity.id
_entity.type
_entity.pdbx_description
1 polymer ?
#
loop_
_entity_poly.entity_id
_entity_poly.type
_entity_poly.pdbx_seq_one_letter_code
_entity_poly.pdbx_strand_id
1 'polypeptide(L)'
;RKAQANGVPGVRLIGSNELREIEPNCIGLGALHSPKTAIVSYGQIAARIADEIRERGGRICLDSPVGRLLEQGGEVRVELADGEVFDTVFDQAIACAGLQSDRLAERSGDQDTPRIVPFFGQYYVIDEAFKSHVKGLIYPVPDPRFPFLGVHFTKRIDGQMTIGPNAFISFGRENYDGRSMNLADIFNFASYPGFWKFAARNLPATLRELKTVVSEASFVREAARYVPTLASVGIVPAVRGIRAQAMEANGALVDDFVIRQHGNITHIRNAPSPGATSSLAIAEYIVREVMRR
;
A
#
# COMPACT_ATOMS: atom_id res chain seq x y z
N ARG A 1 -5.33 24.55 -1.65
CA ARG A 1 -6.44 24.55 -2.62
C ARG A 1 -7.07 23.15 -2.75
N LYS A 2 -6.30 22.10 -3.12
CA LYS A 2 -6.85 20.74 -3.30
C LYS A 2 -7.49 20.18 -2.03
N ALA A 3 -6.85 20.36 -0.87
CA ALA A 3 -7.41 19.94 0.41
C ALA A 3 -8.72 20.67 0.78
N GLN A 4 -8.79 21.97 0.50
CA GLN A 4 -10.00 22.77 0.70
C GLN A 4 -11.12 22.34 -0.24
N ALA A 5 -10.80 22.10 -1.53
CA ALA A 5 -11.78 21.63 -2.51
C ALA A 5 -12.35 20.25 -2.12
N ASN A 6 -11.54 19.41 -1.47
CA ASN A 6 -11.97 18.10 -0.96
C ASN A 6 -12.62 18.17 0.45
N GLY A 7 -12.89 19.37 0.97
CA GLY A 7 -13.58 19.52 2.26
C GLY A 7 -12.77 19.06 3.49
N VAL A 8 -11.44 18.98 3.42
CA VAL A 8 -10.61 18.56 4.56
C VAL A 8 -10.68 19.62 5.66
N PRO A 9 -11.22 19.31 6.85
CA PRO A 9 -11.52 20.30 7.87
C PRO A 9 -10.26 20.83 8.55
N GLY A 10 -10.20 22.15 8.73
CA GLY A 10 -9.14 22.81 9.53
C GLY A 10 -7.75 22.85 8.89
N VAL A 11 -7.61 22.43 7.65
CA VAL A 11 -6.33 22.46 6.92
C VAL A 11 -5.93 23.90 6.62
N ARG A 12 -4.70 24.28 7.02
CA ARG A 12 -4.15 25.61 6.77
C ARG A 12 -2.64 25.60 6.56
N LEU A 13 -2.15 26.58 5.83
CA LEU A 13 -0.71 26.83 5.73
C LEU A 13 -0.25 27.56 7.00
N ILE A 14 0.88 27.13 7.54
CA ILE A 14 1.52 27.71 8.72
C ILE A 14 2.97 28.08 8.39
N GLY A 15 3.47 29.13 9.01
CA GLY A 15 4.86 29.54 8.91
C GLY A 15 5.78 28.77 9.86
N SER A 16 7.08 29.04 9.78
CA SER A 16 8.10 28.36 10.58
C SER A 16 7.94 28.54 12.10
N ASN A 17 7.45 29.69 12.55
CA ASN A 17 7.26 29.95 13.99
C ASN A 17 6.15 29.07 14.55
N GLU A 18 5.00 29.07 13.91
CA GLU A 18 3.87 28.24 14.31
C GLU A 18 4.17 26.73 14.15
N LEU A 19 4.96 26.35 13.14
CA LEU A 19 5.44 24.98 13.01
C LEU A 19 6.22 24.53 14.26
N ARG A 20 7.10 25.40 14.80
CA ARG A 20 7.85 25.10 16.03
C ARG A 20 7.01 25.07 17.29
N GLU A 21 5.89 25.80 17.33
CA GLU A 21 4.94 25.71 18.46
C GLU A 21 4.25 24.34 18.47
N ILE A 22 3.88 23.82 17.30
CA ILE A 22 3.21 22.52 17.13
C ILE A 22 4.20 21.37 17.28
N GLU A 23 5.30 21.42 16.54
CA GLU A 23 6.37 20.43 16.49
C GLU A 23 7.74 21.07 16.81
N PRO A 24 8.12 21.20 18.09
CA PRO A 24 9.29 22.00 18.51
C PRO A 24 10.61 21.59 17.89
N ASN A 25 10.77 20.30 17.57
CA ASN A 25 11.99 19.74 16.97
C ASN A 25 11.96 19.70 15.45
N CYS A 26 10.83 20.05 14.82
CA CYS A 26 10.71 20.08 13.37
C CYS A 26 11.22 21.40 12.81
N ILE A 27 12.01 21.32 11.73
CA ILE A 27 12.47 22.50 10.98
C ILE A 27 11.87 22.52 9.60
N GLY A 28 11.54 23.73 9.12
CA GLY A 28 10.98 23.95 7.79
C GLY A 28 10.67 25.43 7.57
N LEU A 29 10.51 25.82 6.31
CA LEU A 29 10.06 27.18 5.95
C LEU A 29 8.58 27.41 6.29
N GLY A 30 7.81 26.35 6.33
CA GLY A 30 6.39 26.31 6.65
C GLY A 30 5.84 24.89 6.47
N ALA A 31 4.57 24.70 6.80
CA ALA A 31 3.90 23.42 6.67
C ALA A 31 2.43 23.57 6.29
N LEU A 32 1.86 22.50 5.74
CA LEU A 32 0.42 22.32 5.67
C LEU A 32 -0.01 21.60 6.94
N HIS A 33 -0.66 22.32 7.86
CA HIS A 33 -1.17 21.73 9.10
C HIS A 33 -2.54 21.10 8.89
N SER A 34 -2.68 19.82 9.23
CA SER A 34 -3.93 19.05 9.17
C SER A 34 -4.30 18.51 10.56
N PRO A 35 -5.06 19.25 11.36
CA PRO A 35 -5.29 18.93 12.78
C PRO A 35 -6.22 17.73 13.00
N LYS A 36 -6.95 17.30 11.97
CA LYS A 36 -7.90 16.18 12.02
C LYS A 36 -7.35 14.88 11.45
N THR A 37 -6.09 14.87 11.02
CA THR A 37 -5.43 13.63 10.58
C THR A 37 -5.17 12.73 11.79
N ALA A 38 -5.50 11.45 11.64
CA ALA A 38 -5.34 10.45 12.69
C ALA A 38 -4.72 9.17 12.15
N ILE A 39 -4.28 8.31 13.05
CA ILE A 39 -3.78 6.96 12.76
C ILE A 39 -4.80 5.92 13.21
N VAL A 40 -4.80 4.78 12.53
CA VAL A 40 -5.65 3.64 12.85
C VAL A 40 -4.87 2.34 12.69
N SER A 41 -5.35 1.27 13.31
CA SER A 41 -4.89 -0.09 13.04
C SER A 41 -5.81 -0.75 12.02
N TYR A 42 -5.34 -0.91 10.80
CA TYR A 42 -6.12 -1.62 9.77
C TYR A 42 -6.34 -3.09 10.12
N GLY A 43 -5.43 -3.72 10.85
CA GLY A 43 -5.63 -5.08 11.35
C GLY A 43 -6.84 -5.18 12.29
N GLN A 44 -6.97 -4.22 13.22
CA GLN A 44 -8.14 -4.18 14.12
C GLN A 44 -9.44 -3.85 13.37
N ILE A 45 -9.39 -2.95 12.37
CA ILE A 45 -10.55 -2.66 11.51
C ILE A 45 -10.97 -3.92 10.75
N ALA A 46 -10.03 -4.63 10.14
CA ALA A 46 -10.33 -5.86 9.40
C ALA A 46 -10.90 -6.95 10.33
N ALA A 47 -10.36 -7.11 11.54
CA ALA A 47 -10.89 -8.04 12.51
C ALA A 47 -12.34 -7.70 12.90
N ARG A 48 -12.64 -6.41 13.16
CA ARG A 48 -14.01 -5.98 13.48
C ARG A 48 -14.98 -6.20 12.32
N ILE A 49 -14.57 -5.92 11.10
CA ILE A 49 -15.39 -6.21 9.90
C ILE A 49 -15.64 -7.72 9.77
N ALA A 50 -14.63 -8.55 10.04
CA ALA A 50 -14.77 -10.00 10.03
C ALA A 50 -15.80 -10.49 11.06
N ASP A 51 -15.80 -9.90 12.25
CA ASP A 51 -16.80 -10.23 13.29
C ASP A 51 -18.20 -9.81 12.84
N GLU A 52 -18.37 -8.64 12.27
CA GLU A 52 -19.67 -8.21 11.72
C GLU A 52 -20.20 -9.10 10.59
N ILE A 53 -19.30 -9.62 9.73
CA ILE A 53 -19.67 -10.57 8.69
C ILE A 53 -20.23 -11.86 9.34
N ARG A 54 -19.55 -12.39 10.37
CA ARG A 54 -19.99 -13.59 11.07
C ARG A 54 -21.31 -13.37 11.84
N GLU A 55 -21.44 -12.22 12.51
CA GLU A 55 -22.67 -11.83 13.23
C GLU A 55 -23.89 -11.76 12.29
N ARG A 56 -23.67 -11.43 11.01
CA ARG A 56 -24.70 -11.40 9.95
C ARG A 56 -24.88 -12.73 9.21
N GLY A 57 -24.27 -13.82 9.69
CA GLY A 57 -24.37 -15.17 9.10
C GLY A 57 -23.43 -15.42 7.92
N GLY A 58 -22.50 -14.50 7.61
CA GLY A 58 -21.49 -14.71 6.58
C GLY A 58 -20.41 -15.71 7.03
N ARG A 59 -19.81 -16.39 6.07
CA ARG A 59 -18.68 -17.32 6.32
C ARG A 59 -17.36 -16.67 5.94
N ILE A 60 -16.33 -16.95 6.72
CA ILE A 60 -14.94 -16.58 6.41
C ILE A 60 -14.12 -17.86 6.45
N CYS A 61 -13.55 -18.23 5.31
CA CYS A 61 -12.66 -19.37 5.16
C CYS A 61 -11.23 -18.85 5.08
N LEU A 62 -10.44 -19.12 6.11
CA LEU A 62 -9.01 -18.88 6.15
C LEU A 62 -8.26 -20.10 5.61
N ASP A 63 -6.97 -19.92 5.33
CA ASP A 63 -6.10 -21.00 4.82
C ASP A 63 -6.64 -21.70 3.56
N SER A 64 -7.43 -20.96 2.77
CA SER A 64 -8.10 -21.46 1.58
C SER A 64 -7.66 -20.61 0.36
N PRO A 65 -6.42 -20.77 -0.12
CA PRO A 65 -5.89 -19.98 -1.22
C PRO A 65 -6.64 -20.30 -2.52
N VAL A 66 -7.27 -19.25 -3.09
CA VAL A 66 -8.01 -19.39 -4.36
C VAL A 66 -7.05 -19.44 -5.54
N GLY A 67 -7.15 -20.49 -6.34
CA GLY A 67 -6.38 -20.70 -7.56
C GLY A 67 -6.98 -19.96 -8.75
N ARG A 68 -8.29 -20.12 -8.97
CA ARG A 68 -9.05 -19.45 -10.04
C ARG A 68 -10.55 -19.40 -9.76
N LEU A 69 -11.22 -18.53 -10.46
CA LEU A 69 -12.68 -18.41 -10.47
C LEU A 69 -13.17 -18.86 -11.85
N LEU A 70 -14.21 -19.71 -11.88
CA LEU A 70 -14.77 -20.28 -13.10
C LEU A 70 -16.25 -19.91 -13.19
N GLU A 71 -16.65 -19.29 -14.30
CA GLU A 71 -18.05 -19.06 -14.60
C GLU A 71 -18.58 -20.17 -15.48
N GLN A 72 -19.67 -20.80 -15.07
CA GLN A 72 -20.36 -21.84 -15.82
C GLN A 72 -21.88 -21.72 -15.61
N GLY A 73 -22.60 -21.53 -16.72
CA GLY A 73 -24.08 -21.51 -16.67
C GLY A 73 -24.69 -20.36 -15.87
N GLY A 74 -23.97 -19.23 -15.71
CA GLY A 74 -24.42 -18.09 -14.91
C GLY A 74 -24.10 -18.20 -13.42
N GLU A 75 -23.35 -19.23 -13.02
CA GLU A 75 -22.87 -19.46 -11.66
C GLU A 75 -21.34 -19.39 -11.60
N VAL A 76 -20.78 -19.03 -10.43
CA VAL A 76 -19.34 -18.98 -10.22
C VAL A 76 -18.90 -20.11 -9.30
N ARG A 77 -17.90 -20.87 -9.74
CA ARG A 77 -17.20 -21.88 -8.95
C ARG A 77 -15.83 -21.37 -8.54
N VAL A 78 -15.43 -21.72 -7.33
CA VAL A 78 -14.12 -21.36 -6.76
C VAL A 78 -13.25 -22.61 -6.77
N GLU A 79 -12.12 -22.54 -7.46
CA GLU A 79 -11.08 -23.57 -7.41
C GLU A 79 -9.94 -23.09 -6.52
N LEU A 80 -9.53 -23.90 -5.57
CA LEU A 80 -8.41 -23.62 -4.68
C LEU A 80 -7.06 -23.85 -5.40
N ALA A 81 -5.99 -23.37 -4.79
CA ALA A 81 -4.65 -23.44 -5.40
C ALA A 81 -4.09 -24.87 -5.54
N ASP A 82 -4.60 -25.81 -4.76
CA ASP A 82 -4.29 -27.23 -4.83
C ASP A 82 -5.14 -28.00 -5.87
N GLY A 83 -6.08 -27.33 -6.51
CA GLY A 83 -6.97 -27.89 -7.52
C GLY A 83 -8.30 -28.40 -6.97
N GLU A 84 -8.52 -28.36 -5.66
CA GLU A 84 -9.81 -28.70 -5.07
C GLU A 84 -10.86 -27.65 -5.44
N VAL A 85 -12.06 -28.09 -5.82
CA VAL A 85 -13.19 -27.20 -6.11
C VAL A 85 -14.01 -27.03 -4.84
N PHE A 86 -14.24 -25.77 -4.48
CA PHE A 86 -15.09 -25.44 -3.34
C PHE A 86 -16.52 -25.92 -3.58
N ASP A 87 -17.10 -26.65 -2.64
CA ASP A 87 -18.41 -27.30 -2.81
C ASP A 87 -19.57 -26.33 -3.09
N THR A 88 -19.43 -25.09 -2.65
CA THR A 88 -20.46 -24.07 -2.83
C THR A 88 -20.33 -23.39 -4.17
N VAL A 89 -21.45 -23.24 -4.87
CA VAL A 89 -21.59 -22.44 -6.07
C VAL A 89 -22.15 -21.07 -5.69
N PHE A 90 -21.72 -20.03 -6.39
CA PHE A 90 -22.05 -18.64 -6.06
C PHE A 90 -22.72 -17.94 -7.25
N ASP A 91 -23.66 -17.04 -7.00
CA ASP A 91 -24.27 -16.21 -8.03
C ASP A 91 -23.25 -15.19 -8.58
N GLN A 92 -22.37 -14.67 -7.73
CA GLN A 92 -21.36 -13.68 -8.09
C GLN A 92 -20.09 -13.86 -7.26
N ALA A 93 -18.96 -13.44 -7.81
CA ALA A 93 -17.68 -13.37 -7.09
C ALA A 93 -17.01 -12.01 -7.30
N ILE A 94 -16.46 -11.46 -6.20
CA ILE A 94 -15.64 -10.24 -6.23
C ILE A 94 -14.24 -10.60 -5.73
N ALA A 95 -13.24 -10.51 -6.59
CA ALA A 95 -11.86 -10.84 -6.30
C ALA A 95 -11.08 -9.59 -5.89
N CYS A 96 -10.75 -9.48 -4.59
CA CYS A 96 -9.93 -8.41 -4.00
C CYS A 96 -8.55 -8.97 -3.60
N ALA A 97 -7.82 -9.56 -4.55
CA ALA A 97 -6.63 -10.37 -4.28
C ALA A 97 -5.32 -9.58 -4.08
N GLY A 98 -5.35 -8.24 -4.08
CA GLY A 98 -4.20 -7.38 -3.78
C GLY A 98 -2.96 -7.74 -4.59
N LEU A 99 -1.88 -8.19 -3.92
CA LEU A 99 -0.63 -8.60 -4.56
C LEU A 99 -0.78 -9.77 -5.55
N GLN A 100 -1.84 -10.55 -5.45
CA GLN A 100 -2.11 -11.70 -6.34
C GLN A 100 -3.20 -11.39 -7.38
N SER A 101 -3.68 -10.13 -7.48
CA SER A 101 -4.83 -9.76 -8.31
C SER A 101 -4.65 -10.03 -9.80
N ASP A 102 -3.47 -9.80 -10.34
CA ASP A 102 -3.15 -10.08 -11.74
C ASP A 102 -3.15 -11.59 -12.05
N ARG A 103 -2.53 -12.38 -11.17
CA ARG A 103 -2.47 -13.84 -11.34
C ARG A 103 -3.82 -14.52 -11.23
N LEU A 104 -4.61 -14.10 -10.23
CA LEU A 104 -5.95 -14.67 -10.05
C LEU A 104 -6.84 -14.32 -11.26
N ALA A 105 -6.79 -13.09 -11.74
CA ALA A 105 -7.58 -12.66 -12.88
C ALA A 105 -7.16 -13.38 -14.17
N GLU A 106 -5.84 -13.49 -14.44
CA GLU A 106 -5.32 -14.21 -15.61
C GLU A 106 -5.76 -15.70 -15.61
N ARG A 107 -5.62 -16.38 -14.46
CA ARG A 107 -6.07 -17.78 -14.32
C ARG A 107 -7.58 -17.93 -14.44
N SER A 108 -8.34 -16.89 -14.16
CA SER A 108 -9.80 -16.83 -14.28
C SER A 108 -10.26 -16.37 -15.67
N GLY A 109 -9.33 -16.23 -16.64
CA GLY A 109 -9.67 -15.90 -18.03
C GLY A 109 -9.70 -14.42 -18.38
N ASP A 110 -9.29 -13.51 -17.46
CA ASP A 110 -9.15 -12.09 -17.77
C ASP A 110 -7.79 -11.82 -18.50
N GLN A 111 -7.64 -10.62 -19.01
CA GLN A 111 -6.41 -10.18 -19.70
C GLN A 111 -5.20 -10.17 -18.74
N ASP A 112 -4.00 -10.30 -19.31
CA ASP A 112 -2.74 -10.32 -18.56
C ASP A 112 -2.24 -8.95 -18.08
N THR A 113 -2.90 -7.86 -18.45
CA THR A 113 -2.55 -6.47 -18.07
C THR A 113 -3.66 -5.78 -17.31
N PRO A 114 -3.32 -4.85 -16.40
CA PRO A 114 -1.98 -4.54 -15.89
C PRO A 114 -1.40 -5.68 -15.03
N ARG A 115 -0.07 -5.78 -14.94
CA ARG A 115 0.62 -6.72 -14.06
C ARG A 115 1.05 -6.05 -12.75
N ILE A 116 1.09 -6.84 -11.67
CA ILE A 116 1.56 -6.36 -10.36
C ILE A 116 3.07 -6.52 -10.26
N VAL A 117 3.75 -5.40 -10.04
CA VAL A 117 5.16 -5.35 -9.64
C VAL A 117 5.19 -5.00 -8.15
N PRO A 118 5.75 -5.88 -7.29
CA PRO A 118 5.76 -5.63 -5.86
C PRO A 118 6.87 -4.63 -5.49
N PHE A 119 6.51 -3.59 -4.72
CA PHE A 119 7.46 -2.66 -4.13
C PHE A 119 7.37 -2.73 -2.62
N PHE A 120 8.49 -2.96 -1.96
CA PHE A 120 8.52 -2.90 -0.49
C PHE A 120 8.83 -1.49 0.02
N GLY A 121 8.27 -1.17 1.17
CA GLY A 121 8.62 -0.03 1.99
C GLY A 121 9.15 -0.49 3.34
N GLN A 122 10.42 -0.19 3.64
CA GLN A 122 11.01 -0.48 4.93
C GLN A 122 10.71 0.65 5.90
N TYR A 123 10.11 0.31 7.03
CA TYR A 123 9.98 1.19 8.18
C TYR A 123 11.00 0.81 9.26
N TYR A 124 11.36 1.79 10.06
CA TYR A 124 12.22 1.60 11.22
C TYR A 124 11.53 2.18 12.46
N VAL A 125 11.57 1.44 13.56
CA VAL A 125 11.20 1.96 14.88
C VAL A 125 12.39 2.73 15.41
N ILE A 126 12.17 3.93 15.90
CA ILE A 126 13.21 4.73 16.54
C ILE A 126 13.33 4.35 18.02
N ASP A 127 14.52 4.59 18.58
CA ASP A 127 14.77 4.40 20.02
C ASP A 127 13.74 5.11 20.89
N GLU A 128 13.29 4.44 21.93
CA GLU A 128 12.27 4.89 22.88
C GLU A 128 12.62 6.26 23.49
N ALA A 129 13.90 6.53 23.73
CA ALA A 129 14.37 7.81 24.26
C ALA A 129 14.02 9.01 23.35
N PHE A 130 13.83 8.77 22.06
CA PHE A 130 13.57 9.83 21.07
C PHE A 130 12.11 9.91 20.62
N LYS A 131 11.23 9.01 21.07
CA LYS A 131 9.83 8.99 20.60
C LYS A 131 9.06 10.28 20.88
N SER A 132 9.43 11.02 21.93
CA SER A 132 8.80 12.30 22.29
C SER A 132 9.29 13.50 21.46
N HIS A 133 10.34 13.30 20.63
CA HIS A 133 10.88 14.36 19.78
C HIS A 133 9.94 14.71 18.62
N VAL A 134 9.02 13.84 18.28
CA VAL A 134 7.95 14.07 17.31
C VAL A 134 6.61 13.87 18.00
N LYS A 135 5.74 14.87 17.96
CA LYS A 135 4.44 14.84 18.65
C LYS A 135 3.34 14.23 17.80
N GLY A 136 3.32 14.54 16.53
CA GLY A 136 2.31 14.14 15.57
C GLY A 136 2.84 13.28 14.43
N LEU A 137 2.32 13.54 13.25
CA LEU A 137 2.76 12.92 11.98
C LEU A 137 3.44 13.97 11.13
N ILE A 138 4.65 13.70 10.66
CA ILE A 138 5.39 14.65 9.82
C ILE A 138 5.65 14.01 8.46
N TYR A 139 5.18 14.63 7.40
CA TYR A 139 5.39 14.22 6.02
C TYR A 139 6.15 15.33 5.27
N PRO A 140 7.23 15.00 4.56
CA PRO A 140 7.83 15.96 3.65
C PRO A 140 6.89 16.29 2.50
N VAL A 141 7.03 17.48 1.94
CA VAL A 141 6.31 17.82 0.71
C VAL A 141 6.80 16.89 -0.40
N PRO A 142 5.89 16.17 -1.09
CA PRO A 142 6.28 15.29 -2.17
C PRO A 142 7.03 16.01 -3.28
N ASP A 143 8.16 15.48 -3.71
CA ASP A 143 8.88 15.95 -4.89
C ASP A 143 8.24 15.28 -6.13
N PRO A 144 7.61 16.03 -7.03
CA PRO A 144 6.91 15.46 -8.19
C PRO A 144 7.83 14.72 -9.18
N ARG A 145 9.14 14.87 -9.03
CA ARG A 145 10.14 14.15 -9.84
C ARG A 145 10.33 12.71 -9.40
N PHE A 146 9.83 12.34 -8.19
CA PHE A 146 9.98 11.01 -7.61
C PHE A 146 8.62 10.37 -7.37
N PRO A 147 8.43 9.11 -7.76
CA PRO A 147 7.13 8.43 -7.65
C PRO A 147 6.75 8.04 -6.21
N PHE A 148 7.65 8.23 -5.25
CA PHE A 148 7.47 7.83 -3.87
C PHE A 148 7.61 9.00 -2.91
N LEU A 149 6.88 8.94 -1.80
CA LEU A 149 6.99 9.90 -0.69
C LEU A 149 8.36 9.72 -0.02
N GLY A 150 8.99 10.84 0.36
CA GLY A 150 10.20 10.81 1.19
C GLY A 150 9.95 10.23 2.59
N VAL A 151 11.02 10.05 3.35
CA VAL A 151 10.97 9.57 4.73
C VAL A 151 10.04 10.44 5.57
N HIS A 152 9.03 9.83 6.19
CA HIS A 152 8.09 10.51 7.08
C HIS A 152 8.05 9.85 8.46
N PHE A 153 7.48 10.58 9.41
CA PHE A 153 7.38 10.17 10.81
C PHE A 153 5.95 9.77 11.12
N THR A 154 5.78 8.58 11.66
CA THR A 154 4.46 8.05 11.99
C THR A 154 4.44 7.52 13.41
N LYS A 155 3.64 8.15 14.25
CA LYS A 155 3.31 7.63 15.58
C LYS A 155 2.30 6.50 15.41
N ARG A 156 2.59 5.34 15.99
CA ARG A 156 1.71 4.18 15.94
C ARG A 156 0.72 4.18 17.10
N ILE A 157 -0.34 3.38 16.97
CA ILE A 157 -1.36 3.25 18.05
C ILE A 157 -0.80 2.60 19.32
N ASP A 158 0.27 1.81 19.21
CA ASP A 158 1.01 1.21 20.33
C ASP A 158 1.98 2.18 21.00
N GLY A 159 2.02 3.43 20.54
CA GLY A 159 2.89 4.49 21.05
C GLY A 159 4.30 4.49 20.47
N GLN A 160 4.67 3.50 19.66
CA GLN A 160 5.95 3.51 18.96
C GLN A 160 6.00 4.64 17.93
N MET A 161 7.18 5.18 17.71
CA MET A 161 7.44 6.14 16.64
C MET A 161 8.23 5.44 15.53
N THR A 162 7.74 5.51 14.32
CA THR A 162 8.41 4.96 13.15
C THR A 162 8.82 6.04 12.17
N ILE A 163 9.94 5.80 11.48
CA ILE A 163 10.39 6.56 10.33
C ILE A 163 10.37 5.68 9.09
N GLY A 164 9.97 6.22 7.96
CA GLY A 164 9.85 5.48 6.71
C GLY A 164 8.72 5.97 5.83
N PRO A 165 8.39 5.18 4.80
CA PRO A 165 9.22 4.11 4.23
C PRO A 165 10.21 4.65 3.19
N ASN A 166 11.22 3.83 2.85
CA ASN A 166 11.80 3.89 1.52
C ASN A 166 10.92 3.10 0.53
N ALA A 167 11.27 3.09 -0.75
CA ALA A 167 10.52 2.31 -1.73
C ALA A 167 11.49 1.63 -2.70
N PHE A 168 11.46 0.31 -2.73
CA PHE A 168 12.29 -0.49 -3.62
C PHE A 168 11.55 -1.74 -4.11
N ILE A 169 12.02 -2.35 -5.18
CA ILE A 169 11.44 -3.57 -5.73
C ILE A 169 11.59 -4.71 -4.73
N SER A 170 10.51 -5.43 -4.47
CA SER A 170 10.53 -6.65 -3.67
C SER A 170 10.81 -7.87 -4.55
N PHE A 171 11.70 -8.74 -4.10
CA PHE A 171 12.01 -10.00 -4.78
C PHE A 171 11.02 -11.14 -4.42
N GLY A 172 9.90 -10.78 -3.83
CA GLY A 172 8.78 -11.67 -3.53
C GLY A 172 7.55 -10.86 -3.16
N ARG A 173 6.37 -11.35 -3.54
CA ARG A 173 5.09 -10.70 -3.21
C ARG A 173 4.75 -10.79 -1.72
N GLU A 174 5.28 -11.81 -1.04
CA GLU A 174 5.05 -12.07 0.40
C GLU A 174 6.32 -11.88 1.25
N ASN A 175 7.29 -11.10 0.76
CA ASN A 175 8.58 -10.90 1.44
C ASN A 175 8.50 -9.82 2.54
N TYR A 176 7.58 -9.96 3.49
CA TYR A 176 7.38 -9.01 4.59
C TYR A 176 8.51 -8.99 5.61
N ASP A 177 9.25 -10.08 5.77
CA ASP A 177 10.42 -10.19 6.66
C ASP A 177 11.71 -9.67 6.01
N GLY A 178 11.70 -9.48 4.69
CA GLY A 178 12.83 -9.01 3.91
C GLY A 178 13.95 -10.05 3.70
N ARG A 179 13.69 -11.30 4.07
CA ARG A 179 14.70 -12.39 4.01
C ARG A 179 14.39 -13.41 2.93
N SER A 180 13.15 -13.47 2.46
CA SER A 180 12.70 -14.42 1.46
C SER A 180 12.83 -13.85 0.05
N MET A 181 13.19 -14.72 -0.90
CA MET A 181 13.18 -14.45 -2.33
C MET A 181 12.33 -15.50 -3.02
N ASN A 182 11.48 -15.07 -3.93
CA ASN A 182 10.67 -15.99 -4.72
C ASN A 182 11.05 -15.88 -6.21
N LEU A 183 11.70 -16.92 -6.73
CA LEU A 183 12.19 -16.93 -8.11
C LEU A 183 11.05 -16.81 -9.14
N ALA A 184 9.87 -17.37 -8.86
CA ALA A 184 8.72 -17.25 -9.74
C ALA A 184 8.19 -15.80 -9.78
N ASP A 185 8.23 -15.08 -8.65
CA ASP A 185 7.87 -13.66 -8.60
C ASP A 185 8.89 -12.80 -9.36
N ILE A 186 10.19 -13.08 -9.16
CA ILE A 186 11.27 -12.40 -9.88
C ILE A 186 11.12 -12.62 -11.39
N PHE A 187 10.94 -13.86 -11.83
CA PHE A 187 10.74 -14.18 -13.25
C PHE A 187 9.50 -13.48 -13.82
N ASN A 188 8.41 -13.43 -13.07
CA ASN A 188 7.15 -12.81 -13.50
C ASN A 188 7.33 -11.33 -13.85
N PHE A 189 7.95 -10.53 -12.96
CA PHE A 189 8.16 -9.10 -13.26
C PHE A 189 9.36 -8.87 -14.21
N ALA A 190 10.42 -9.68 -14.13
CA ALA A 190 11.60 -9.54 -15.00
C ALA A 190 11.32 -9.93 -16.45
N SER A 191 10.37 -10.84 -16.72
CA SER A 191 9.91 -11.16 -18.06
C SER A 191 8.94 -10.12 -18.65
N TYR A 192 8.47 -9.17 -17.83
CA TYR A 192 7.49 -8.17 -18.24
C TYR A 192 8.15 -6.95 -18.90
N PRO A 193 7.88 -6.64 -20.18
CA PRO A 193 8.53 -5.51 -20.87
C PRO A 193 8.30 -4.15 -20.20
N GLY A 194 7.12 -3.97 -19.58
CA GLY A 194 6.78 -2.75 -18.84
C GLY A 194 7.75 -2.46 -17.72
N PHE A 195 8.21 -3.49 -17.00
CA PHE A 195 9.20 -3.35 -15.93
C PHE A 195 10.51 -2.71 -16.40
N TRP A 196 11.07 -3.17 -17.51
CA TRP A 196 12.33 -2.64 -18.04
C TRP A 196 12.19 -1.21 -18.58
N LYS A 197 11.04 -0.89 -19.19
CA LYS A 197 10.76 0.49 -19.61
C LYS A 197 10.62 1.42 -18.42
N PHE A 198 9.96 0.97 -17.35
CA PHE A 198 9.89 1.72 -16.08
C PHE A 198 11.27 1.90 -15.46
N ALA A 199 12.07 0.84 -15.33
CA ALA A 199 13.41 0.87 -14.76
C ALA A 199 14.34 1.83 -15.51
N ALA A 200 14.32 1.79 -16.85
CA ALA A 200 15.14 2.69 -17.68
C ALA A 200 14.76 4.16 -17.49
N ARG A 201 13.47 4.48 -17.39
CA ARG A 201 12.98 5.86 -17.18
C ARG A 201 13.30 6.40 -15.79
N ASN A 202 13.38 5.52 -14.77
CA ASN A 202 13.54 5.89 -13.37
C ASN A 202 14.92 5.53 -12.80
N LEU A 203 15.91 5.25 -13.66
CA LEU A 203 17.24 4.82 -13.23
C LEU A 203 17.91 5.75 -12.20
N PRO A 204 17.87 7.08 -12.33
CA PRO A 204 18.46 7.99 -11.34
C PRO A 204 17.76 7.90 -9.97
N ALA A 205 16.43 7.76 -9.96
CA ALA A 205 15.64 7.59 -8.75
C ALA A 205 15.95 6.24 -8.08
N THR A 206 16.03 5.16 -8.86
CA THR A 206 16.37 3.81 -8.39
C THR A 206 17.76 3.78 -7.73
N LEU A 207 18.77 4.43 -8.31
CA LEU A 207 20.11 4.49 -7.75
C LEU A 207 20.16 5.30 -6.44
N ARG A 208 19.35 6.33 -6.31
CA ARG A 208 19.21 7.11 -5.07
C ARG A 208 18.56 6.28 -3.97
N GLU A 209 17.44 5.63 -4.27
CA GLU A 209 16.74 4.78 -3.31
C GLU A 209 17.59 3.59 -2.84
N LEU A 210 18.42 3.02 -3.72
CA LEU A 210 19.32 1.95 -3.36
C LEU A 210 20.26 2.34 -2.20
N LYS A 211 20.72 3.59 -2.14
CA LYS A 211 21.57 4.08 -1.04
C LYS A 211 20.83 4.05 0.30
N THR A 212 19.54 4.35 0.31
CA THR A 212 18.74 4.34 1.55
C THR A 212 18.36 2.92 1.99
N VAL A 213 18.26 1.99 1.04
CA VAL A 213 18.02 0.57 1.35
C VAL A 213 19.25 -0.08 1.99
N VAL A 214 20.46 0.31 1.56
CA VAL A 214 21.73 -0.30 1.98
C VAL A 214 22.29 0.32 3.26
N SER A 215 21.89 1.55 3.61
CA SER A 215 22.48 2.29 4.73
C SER A 215 21.46 2.91 5.66
N GLU A 216 21.30 2.32 6.85
CA GLU A 216 20.49 2.88 7.96
C GLU A 216 20.93 4.31 8.32
N ALA A 217 22.24 4.58 8.33
CA ALA A 217 22.77 5.91 8.58
C ALA A 217 22.35 6.95 7.52
N SER A 218 22.18 6.53 6.26
CA SER A 218 21.67 7.41 5.21
C SER A 218 20.18 7.70 5.41
N PHE A 219 19.43 6.73 5.93
CA PHE A 219 18.03 6.86 6.24
C PHE A 219 17.80 7.83 7.42
N VAL A 220 18.54 7.63 8.52
CA VAL A 220 18.52 8.54 9.68
C VAL A 220 18.90 9.98 9.26
N ARG A 221 19.91 10.13 8.40
CA ARG A 221 20.33 11.45 7.90
C ARG A 221 19.24 12.16 7.09
N GLU A 222 18.46 11.41 6.30
CA GLU A 222 17.34 11.98 5.56
C GLU A 222 16.21 12.41 6.51
N ALA A 223 15.91 11.62 7.55
CA ALA A 223 14.96 11.97 8.61
C ALA A 223 15.41 13.22 9.40
N ALA A 224 16.70 13.31 9.73
CA ALA A 224 17.28 14.42 10.46
C ALA A 224 17.22 15.77 9.70
N ARG A 225 16.97 15.77 8.38
CA ARG A 225 16.72 17.01 7.62
C ARG A 225 15.46 17.73 8.07
N TYR A 226 14.51 17.02 8.64
CA TYR A 226 13.23 17.56 9.13
C TYR A 226 13.21 17.68 10.66
N VAL A 227 13.85 16.72 11.34
CA VAL A 227 13.96 16.67 12.80
C VAL A 227 15.43 16.46 13.20
N PRO A 228 16.25 17.52 13.27
CA PRO A 228 17.70 17.40 13.49
C PRO A 228 18.10 16.69 14.78
N THR A 229 17.27 16.73 15.80
CA THR A 229 17.49 16.05 17.08
C THR A 229 17.55 14.51 16.94
N LEU A 230 17.13 13.97 15.80
CA LEU A 230 17.21 12.54 15.48
C LEU A 230 18.50 12.13 14.73
N ALA A 231 19.47 13.03 14.56
CA ALA A 231 20.69 12.72 13.81
C ALA A 231 21.54 11.57 14.38
N SER A 232 21.42 11.30 15.69
CA SER A 232 22.11 10.22 16.41
C SER A 232 21.16 9.12 16.91
N VAL A 233 19.91 9.07 16.41
CA VAL A 233 18.94 8.10 16.86
C VAL A 233 19.31 6.68 16.44
N GLY A 234 19.19 5.72 17.36
CA GLY A 234 19.19 4.31 17.06
C GLY A 234 17.86 3.91 16.38
N ILE A 235 17.95 3.08 15.38
CA ILE A 235 16.78 2.56 14.65
C ILE A 235 16.83 1.03 14.57
N VAL A 236 15.65 0.42 14.61
CA VAL A 236 15.48 -1.03 14.45
C VAL A 236 14.50 -1.29 13.30
N PRO A 237 14.83 -2.20 12.36
CA PRO A 237 13.92 -2.54 11.28
C PRO A 237 12.56 -3.00 11.81
N ALA A 238 11.48 -2.39 11.31
CA ALA A 238 10.11 -2.84 11.51
C ALA A 238 9.69 -3.77 10.37
N VAL A 239 8.49 -4.35 10.49
CA VAL A 239 7.89 -5.14 9.42
C VAL A 239 7.74 -4.28 8.15
N ARG A 240 8.07 -4.86 7.01
CA ARG A 240 7.93 -4.21 5.69
C ARG A 240 6.47 -4.15 5.27
N GLY A 241 6.11 -3.09 4.57
CA GLY A 241 4.90 -3.08 3.75
C GLY A 241 5.26 -3.46 2.32
N ILE A 242 4.42 -4.26 1.65
CA ILE A 242 4.57 -4.56 0.22
C ILE A 242 3.39 -3.95 -0.52
N ARG A 243 3.71 -3.03 -1.44
CA ARG A 243 2.73 -2.37 -2.29
C ARG A 243 2.51 -3.21 -3.55
N ALA A 244 1.25 -3.54 -3.83
CA ALA A 244 0.82 -4.08 -5.10
C ALA A 244 0.75 -2.92 -6.12
N GLN A 245 1.81 -2.67 -6.86
CA GLN A 245 1.82 -1.60 -7.85
C GLN A 245 1.49 -2.17 -9.23
N ALA A 246 0.32 -1.82 -9.74
CA ALA A 246 -0.05 -2.18 -11.10
C ALA A 246 0.77 -1.36 -12.12
N MET A 247 1.20 -2.04 -13.17
CA MET A 247 2.03 -1.47 -14.22
C MET A 247 1.54 -1.93 -15.59
N GLU A 248 1.45 -1.00 -16.53
CA GLU A 248 1.12 -1.26 -17.92
C GLU A 248 2.32 -1.77 -18.74
N ALA A 249 2.06 -2.40 -19.88
CA ALA A 249 3.10 -2.93 -20.78
C ALA A 249 4.05 -1.84 -21.35
N ASN A 250 3.63 -0.58 -21.31
CA ASN A 250 4.48 0.56 -21.69
C ASN A 250 5.36 1.07 -20.53
N GLY A 251 5.23 0.49 -19.32
CA GLY A 251 5.96 0.89 -18.11
C GLY A 251 5.32 2.04 -17.33
N ALA A 252 4.13 2.48 -17.67
CA ALA A 252 3.38 3.45 -16.87
C ALA A 252 2.84 2.75 -15.61
N LEU A 253 2.97 3.43 -14.46
CA LEU A 253 2.29 3.01 -13.23
C LEU A 253 0.80 3.35 -13.35
N VAL A 254 -0.03 2.47 -12.83
CA VAL A 254 -1.48 2.69 -12.82
C VAL A 254 -1.85 3.38 -11.51
N ASP A 255 -2.30 4.63 -11.62
CA ASP A 255 -2.60 5.50 -10.47
C ASP A 255 -4.09 5.53 -10.11
N ASP A 256 -4.93 4.79 -10.85
CA ASP A 256 -6.36 4.74 -10.63
C ASP A 256 -6.85 3.31 -10.37
N PHE A 257 -8.09 3.19 -9.92
CA PHE A 257 -8.75 1.89 -9.72
C PHE A 257 -8.94 1.19 -11.07
N VAL A 258 -8.61 -0.10 -11.09
CA VAL A 258 -8.92 -0.97 -12.23
C VAL A 258 -9.87 -2.06 -11.75
N ILE A 259 -11.13 -1.89 -12.11
CA ILE A 259 -12.21 -2.83 -11.82
C ILE A 259 -12.67 -3.42 -13.15
N ARG A 260 -12.58 -4.74 -13.28
CA ARG A 260 -13.00 -5.46 -14.48
C ARG A 260 -14.06 -6.49 -14.12
N GLN A 261 -15.12 -6.50 -14.88
CA GLN A 261 -16.18 -7.49 -14.77
C GLN A 261 -16.17 -8.39 -16.02
N HIS A 262 -16.16 -9.69 -15.78
CA HIS A 262 -16.35 -10.71 -16.80
C HIS A 262 -17.46 -11.64 -16.30
N GLY A 263 -18.64 -11.54 -16.96
CA GLY A 263 -19.81 -12.23 -16.48
C GLY A 263 -20.16 -11.89 -15.02
N ASN A 264 -20.25 -12.92 -14.20
CA ASN A 264 -20.55 -12.82 -12.77
C ASN A 264 -19.29 -12.72 -11.89
N ILE A 265 -18.11 -12.55 -12.49
CA ILE A 265 -16.85 -12.36 -11.77
C ILE A 265 -16.37 -10.91 -11.92
N THR A 266 -16.10 -10.25 -10.80
CA THR A 266 -15.51 -8.91 -10.77
C THR A 266 -14.12 -8.95 -10.15
N HIS A 267 -13.13 -8.51 -10.90
CA HIS A 267 -11.74 -8.42 -10.46
C HIS A 267 -11.36 -6.98 -10.11
N ILE A 268 -10.90 -6.76 -8.88
CA ILE A 268 -10.25 -5.52 -8.46
C ILE A 268 -8.76 -5.66 -8.77
N ARG A 269 -8.38 -5.26 -9.99
CA ARG A 269 -7.03 -5.44 -10.54
C ARG A 269 -6.01 -4.45 -9.95
N ASN A 270 -6.48 -3.27 -9.57
CA ASN A 270 -5.68 -2.25 -8.91
C ASN A 270 -6.54 -1.43 -7.94
N ALA A 271 -6.05 -1.25 -6.74
CA ALA A 271 -6.64 -0.35 -5.74
C ALA A 271 -5.52 0.48 -5.10
N PRO A 272 -5.08 1.58 -5.75
CA PRO A 272 -3.97 2.37 -5.28
C PRO A 272 -4.31 3.12 -3.99
N SER A 273 -3.30 3.70 -3.35
CA SER A 273 -3.52 4.60 -2.21
C SER A 273 -4.39 5.80 -2.66
N PRO A 274 -5.45 6.12 -1.91
CA PRO A 274 -5.78 5.78 -0.53
C PRO A 274 -6.72 4.55 -0.35
N GLY A 275 -6.44 3.43 -0.96
CA GLY A 275 -7.30 2.25 -0.99
C GLY A 275 -7.80 1.80 0.38
N ALA A 276 -6.93 1.67 1.39
CA ALA A 276 -7.31 1.22 2.73
C ALA A 276 -8.21 2.24 3.46
N THR A 277 -7.84 3.53 3.43
CA THR A 277 -8.62 4.60 4.09
C THR A 277 -9.98 4.83 3.45
N SER A 278 -10.12 4.53 2.17
CA SER A 278 -11.36 4.69 1.40
C SER A 278 -12.10 3.36 1.19
N SER A 279 -11.65 2.27 1.82
CA SER A 279 -12.12 0.91 1.52
C SER A 279 -13.63 0.72 1.68
N LEU A 280 -14.25 1.33 2.68
CA LEU A 280 -15.72 1.24 2.88
C LEU A 280 -16.49 1.94 1.76
N ALA A 281 -16.06 3.13 1.34
CA ALA A 281 -16.69 3.85 0.23
C ALA A 281 -16.46 3.12 -1.11
N ILE A 282 -15.27 2.53 -1.30
CA ILE A 282 -14.96 1.72 -2.47
C ILE A 282 -15.83 0.46 -2.50
N ALA A 283 -15.99 -0.22 -1.35
CA ALA A 283 -16.85 -1.39 -1.24
C ALA A 283 -18.32 -1.05 -1.58
N GLU A 284 -18.83 0.05 -1.07
CA GLU A 284 -20.17 0.54 -1.40
C GLU A 284 -20.33 0.80 -2.91
N TYR A 285 -19.34 1.46 -3.53
CA TYR A 285 -19.32 1.69 -4.96
C TYR A 285 -19.34 0.37 -5.76
N ILE A 286 -18.44 -0.56 -5.42
CA ILE A 286 -18.33 -1.86 -6.11
C ILE A 286 -19.66 -2.63 -6.00
N VAL A 287 -20.22 -2.74 -4.80
CA VAL A 287 -21.48 -3.47 -4.58
C VAL A 287 -22.63 -2.84 -5.36
N ARG A 288 -22.73 -1.52 -5.40
CA ARG A 288 -23.76 -0.82 -6.18
C ARG A 288 -23.63 -1.08 -7.68
N GLU A 289 -22.42 -1.04 -8.22
CA GLU A 289 -22.19 -1.20 -9.67
C GLU A 289 -22.27 -2.67 -10.11
N VAL A 290 -21.88 -3.61 -9.24
CA VAL A 290 -21.86 -5.05 -9.56
C VAL A 290 -23.21 -5.71 -9.29
N MET A 291 -23.90 -5.37 -8.20
CA MET A 291 -25.14 -6.04 -7.79
C MET A 291 -26.43 -5.40 -8.38
N ARG A 292 -26.34 -4.31 -9.10
CA ARG A 292 -27.48 -3.68 -9.79
C ARG A 292 -27.75 -4.24 -11.19
N ARG A 293 -26.98 -5.20 -11.61
CA ARG A 293 -27.15 -5.93 -12.89
C ARG A 293 -27.63 -7.35 -12.60
#